data_cb4851669a1f07901efa5969423c3e7c
#
_entry.id   cb4851669a1f07901efa5969423c3e7c
#
_cell.length_a   1.000
_cell.length_b   1.000
_cell.length_c   1.000
_cell.angle_alpha   90.00
_cell.angle_beta   90.00
_cell.angle_gamma   90.00
#
_symmetry.space_group_name_H-M   'P 1'
#
loop_
_entity.id
_entity.type
_entity.pdbx_description
1 polymer ?
#
loop_
_entity_poly.entity_id
_entity_poly.type
_entity_poly.pdbx_seq_one_letter_code
_entity_poly.pdbx_strand_id
1 'polypeptide(L)'
;SQDQENDPSQPGLTEFGRTTIENMNEKGMIVDVSHSAPQTILDALDVTNKPILNSHSGGRAIADKPQNLYDDQIKAMAENGGVIGIHFCSRLVLGVNGVQADIDDVVKQIRYVANIGGIDVVGLGPDWVLGDPARDVPYLRNTNQEDMTWAKGLEDSSDLPNLWDPLLGAGFTALEIEKIAGGNMLRLFKEVLPGGND
;
A
#
# COMPACT_ATOMS: atom_id res chain seq x y z
N SER A 1 5.21 -13.92 -7.33
CA SER A 1 4.23 -14.84 -6.73
C SER A 1 4.20 -14.60 -5.23
N GLN A 2 3.11 -14.95 -4.55
CA GLN A 2 2.99 -14.83 -3.08
C GLN A 2 4.13 -15.53 -2.32
N ASP A 3 4.75 -16.54 -2.90
CA ASP A 3 5.90 -17.24 -2.32
C ASP A 3 7.19 -16.40 -2.35
N GLN A 4 7.30 -15.43 -3.26
CA GLN A 4 8.48 -14.56 -3.36
C GLN A 4 8.45 -13.42 -2.35
N GLU A 5 7.28 -12.98 -1.91
CA GLU A 5 7.12 -11.96 -0.88
C GLU A 5 7.70 -12.39 0.47
N ASN A 6 7.75 -13.69 0.73
CA ASN A 6 8.18 -14.28 1.99
C ASN A 6 9.65 -14.71 2.02
N ASP A 7 10.33 -14.73 0.88
CA ASP A 7 11.67 -15.28 0.79
C ASP A 7 12.73 -14.17 0.85
N PRO A 8 13.35 -13.96 2.03
CA PRO A 8 14.41 -12.96 2.16
C PRO A 8 15.68 -13.32 1.37
N SER A 9 15.77 -14.54 0.83
CA SER A 9 16.88 -14.98 -0.02
C SER A 9 16.68 -14.61 -1.49
N GLN A 10 15.54 -14.02 -1.87
CA GLN A 10 15.31 -13.60 -3.24
C GLN A 10 16.30 -12.52 -3.66
N PRO A 11 16.90 -12.64 -4.85
CA PRO A 11 18.04 -11.83 -5.26
C PRO A 11 17.69 -10.39 -5.66
N GLY A 12 16.47 -9.93 -5.38
CA GLY A 12 16.02 -8.60 -5.79
C GLY A 12 15.78 -8.48 -7.29
N LEU A 13 16.03 -7.31 -7.85
CA LEU A 13 15.84 -7.06 -9.28
C LEU A 13 16.94 -7.71 -10.11
N THR A 14 16.52 -8.37 -11.20
CA THR A 14 17.43 -8.77 -12.29
C THR A 14 17.84 -7.55 -13.12
N GLU A 15 18.86 -7.69 -13.98
CA GLU A 15 19.23 -6.65 -14.96
C GLU A 15 18.05 -6.26 -15.86
N PHE A 16 17.25 -7.24 -16.28
CA PHE A 16 16.01 -6.98 -17.02
C PHE A 16 15.01 -6.17 -16.20
N GLY A 17 14.86 -6.46 -14.90
CA GLY A 17 13.98 -5.69 -13.99
C GLY A 17 14.46 -4.25 -13.84
N ARG A 18 15.76 -4.00 -13.70
CA ARG A 18 16.36 -2.65 -13.64
C ARG A 18 16.06 -1.86 -14.91
N THR A 19 16.37 -2.42 -16.07
CA THR A 19 16.06 -1.81 -17.37
C THR A 19 14.56 -1.55 -17.56
N THR A 20 13.72 -2.43 -17.03
CA THR A 20 12.26 -2.23 -17.07
C THR A 20 11.84 -0.97 -16.29
N ILE A 21 12.34 -0.77 -15.07
CA ILE A 21 12.05 0.42 -14.26
C ILE A 21 12.56 1.70 -14.95
N GLU A 22 13.77 1.67 -15.50
CA GLU A 22 14.33 2.79 -16.27
C GLU A 22 13.40 3.18 -17.44
N ASN A 23 12.96 2.20 -18.21
CA ASN A 23 12.02 2.40 -19.32
C ASN A 23 10.65 2.93 -18.86
N MET A 24 10.16 2.46 -17.70
CA MET A 24 8.92 2.98 -17.10
C MET A 24 9.07 4.45 -16.74
N ASN A 25 10.18 4.83 -16.10
CA ASN A 25 10.48 6.21 -15.75
C ASN A 25 10.54 7.13 -16.99
N GLU A 26 11.24 6.69 -18.06
CA GLU A 26 11.31 7.43 -19.32
C GLU A 26 9.95 7.65 -19.99
N LYS A 27 9.04 6.69 -19.83
CA LYS A 27 7.69 6.75 -20.40
C LYS A 27 6.70 7.47 -19.49
N GLY A 28 7.10 7.90 -18.29
CA GLY A 28 6.19 8.48 -17.31
C GLY A 28 5.17 7.47 -16.78
N MET A 29 5.57 6.22 -16.60
CA MET A 29 4.75 5.18 -16.00
C MET A 29 5.07 5.06 -14.51
N ILE A 30 4.03 4.91 -13.68
CA ILE A 30 4.20 4.70 -12.25
C ILE A 30 4.70 3.27 -12.02
N VAL A 31 5.78 3.14 -11.24
CA VAL A 31 6.27 1.85 -10.75
C VAL A 31 5.50 1.50 -9.49
N ASP A 32 4.74 0.42 -9.51
CA ASP A 32 4.05 -0.13 -8.34
C ASP A 32 4.82 -1.35 -7.82
N VAL A 33 5.19 -1.30 -6.55
CA VAL A 33 5.96 -2.36 -5.87
C VAL A 33 5.14 -3.20 -4.90
N SER A 34 3.80 -3.09 -4.93
CA SER A 34 2.95 -4.01 -4.17
C SER A 34 3.22 -5.46 -4.57
N HIS A 35 3.14 -6.38 -3.62
CA HIS A 35 3.46 -7.81 -3.80
C HIS A 35 4.90 -8.11 -4.23
N SER A 36 5.81 -7.15 -4.11
CA SER A 36 7.22 -7.39 -4.39
C SER A 36 7.95 -7.93 -3.16
N ALA A 37 8.98 -8.75 -3.41
CA ALA A 37 9.88 -9.18 -2.33
C ALA A 37 10.60 -7.99 -1.68
N PRO A 38 10.95 -8.04 -0.39
CA PRO A 38 11.59 -6.93 0.32
C PRO A 38 12.81 -6.35 -0.41
N GLN A 39 13.71 -7.19 -0.91
CA GLN A 39 14.88 -6.72 -1.65
C GLN A 39 14.52 -6.08 -2.99
N THR A 40 13.47 -6.56 -3.67
CA THR A 40 12.99 -5.98 -4.93
C THR A 40 12.50 -4.55 -4.74
N ILE A 41 11.84 -4.25 -3.60
CA ILE A 41 11.39 -2.89 -3.26
C ILE A 41 12.60 -1.96 -3.10
N LEU A 42 13.60 -2.37 -2.33
CA LEU A 42 14.80 -1.58 -2.10
C LEU A 42 15.61 -1.35 -3.40
N ASP A 43 15.75 -2.41 -4.22
CA ASP A 43 16.42 -2.29 -5.52
C ASP A 43 15.64 -1.39 -6.49
N ALA A 44 14.30 -1.40 -6.45
CA ALA A 44 13.47 -0.51 -7.27
C ALA A 44 13.67 0.95 -6.86
N LEU A 45 13.75 1.22 -5.55
CA LEU A 45 14.03 2.55 -5.01
C LEU A 45 15.44 3.05 -5.38
N ASP A 46 16.42 2.15 -5.47
CA ASP A 46 17.79 2.49 -5.90
C ASP A 46 17.88 2.83 -7.40
N VAL A 47 17.06 2.18 -8.22
CA VAL A 47 17.07 2.37 -9.69
C VAL A 47 16.21 3.55 -10.14
N THR A 48 15.07 3.75 -9.49
CA THR A 48 14.09 4.75 -9.95
C THR A 48 14.59 6.19 -9.74
N ASN A 49 14.27 7.07 -10.68
CA ASN A 49 14.47 8.51 -10.54
C ASN A 49 13.14 9.27 -10.37
N LYS A 50 12.05 8.54 -10.12
CA LYS A 50 10.71 9.06 -9.91
C LYS A 50 10.12 8.50 -8.61
N PRO A 51 9.15 9.20 -7.98
CA PRO A 51 8.38 8.61 -6.89
C PRO A 51 7.70 7.31 -7.33
N ILE A 52 7.74 6.30 -6.46
CA ILE A 52 7.10 5.00 -6.71
C ILE A 52 5.87 4.81 -5.82
N LEU A 53 5.04 3.88 -6.20
CA LEU A 53 3.82 3.51 -5.50
C LEU A 53 3.97 2.12 -4.85
N ASN A 54 3.50 1.97 -3.63
CA ASN A 54 3.02 0.70 -3.13
C ASN A 54 1.51 0.83 -3.00
N SER A 55 0.77 0.30 -3.96
CA SER A 55 -0.66 0.58 -4.10
C SER A 55 -1.50 0.09 -2.93
N HIS A 56 -1.09 -1.00 -2.26
CA HIS A 56 -1.80 -1.54 -1.10
C HIS A 56 -0.85 -2.32 -0.18
N SER A 57 -0.71 -1.86 1.06
CA SER A 57 0.19 -2.44 2.07
C SER A 57 -0.15 -1.89 3.47
N GLY A 58 0.73 -2.16 4.43
CA GLY A 58 0.68 -1.63 5.80
C GLY A 58 2.03 -1.78 6.49
N GLY A 59 2.08 -1.50 7.79
CA GLY A 59 3.27 -1.69 8.61
C GLY A 59 3.40 -3.14 9.10
N ARG A 60 4.51 -3.79 8.75
CA ARG A 60 4.75 -5.19 9.11
C ARG A 60 4.88 -5.40 10.62
N ALA A 61 5.35 -4.42 11.35
CA ALA A 61 5.46 -4.51 12.81
C ALA A 61 4.10 -4.57 13.53
N ILE A 62 3.02 -4.05 12.89
CA ILE A 62 1.65 -4.20 13.42
C ILE A 62 1.07 -5.54 12.99
N ALA A 63 1.24 -5.91 11.73
CA ALA A 63 0.68 -7.11 11.13
C ALA A 63 1.75 -7.83 10.33
N ASP A 64 2.39 -8.86 10.91
CA ASP A 64 3.46 -9.62 10.25
C ASP A 64 2.90 -10.46 9.09
N LYS A 65 2.67 -9.78 7.98
CA LYS A 65 2.25 -10.37 6.70
C LYS A 65 3.23 -9.98 5.61
N PRO A 66 3.47 -10.87 4.64
CA PRO A 66 4.46 -10.65 3.58
C PRO A 66 4.26 -9.37 2.77
N GLN A 67 3.00 -8.99 2.55
CA GLN A 67 2.62 -7.80 1.80
C GLN A 67 2.90 -6.50 2.56
N ASN A 68 3.05 -6.57 3.89
CA ASN A 68 3.32 -5.40 4.71
C ASN A 68 4.81 -5.06 4.72
N LEU A 69 5.11 -3.76 4.81
CA LEU A 69 6.45 -3.21 4.68
C LEU A 69 7.18 -3.19 6.02
N TYR A 70 8.48 -3.44 5.97
CA TYR A 70 9.39 -3.16 7.07
C TYR A 70 9.63 -1.65 7.22
N ASP A 71 10.05 -1.21 8.40
CA ASP A 71 10.27 0.20 8.73
C ASP A 71 11.31 0.88 7.82
N ASP A 72 12.35 0.17 7.42
CA ASP A 72 13.37 0.66 6.50
C ASP A 72 12.80 0.90 5.09
N GLN A 73 11.90 0.04 4.64
CA GLN A 73 11.20 0.22 3.36
C GLN A 73 10.23 1.41 3.41
N ILE A 74 9.50 1.59 4.52
CA ILE A 74 8.61 2.76 4.71
C ILE A 74 9.43 4.05 4.66
N LYS A 75 10.60 4.09 5.33
CA LYS A 75 11.51 5.25 5.30
C LYS A 75 12.04 5.51 3.89
N ALA A 76 12.51 4.47 3.21
CA ALA A 76 13.04 4.60 1.85
C ALA A 76 11.97 5.07 0.85
N MET A 77 10.72 4.58 0.98
CA MET A 77 9.57 5.07 0.21
C MET A 77 9.31 6.56 0.46
N ALA A 78 9.37 6.99 1.73
CA ALA A 78 9.16 8.39 2.10
C ALA A 78 10.29 9.30 1.56
N GLU A 79 11.54 8.87 1.65
CA GLU A 79 12.71 9.59 1.11
C GLU A 79 12.65 9.72 -0.43
N ASN A 80 12.10 8.73 -1.12
CA ASN A 80 11.86 8.77 -2.56
C ASN A 80 10.69 9.69 -2.95
N GLY A 81 9.86 10.14 -2.00
CA GLY A 81 8.62 10.86 -2.29
C GLY A 81 7.47 9.96 -2.73
N GLY A 82 7.61 8.66 -2.55
CA GLY A 82 6.60 7.66 -2.90
C GLY A 82 5.34 7.71 -2.05
N VAL A 83 4.40 6.83 -2.35
CA VAL A 83 3.13 6.69 -1.60
C VAL A 83 2.88 5.22 -1.26
N ILE A 84 2.40 4.98 -0.05
CA ILE A 84 1.99 3.67 0.47
C ILE A 84 0.49 3.72 0.72
N GLY A 85 -0.27 3.01 -0.09
CA GLY A 85 -1.71 2.82 0.09
C GLY A 85 -1.99 1.87 1.25
N ILE A 86 -2.67 2.35 2.30
CA ILE A 86 -3.01 1.50 3.44
C ILE A 86 -4.14 0.56 3.08
N HIS A 87 -3.91 -0.71 3.31
CA HIS A 87 -4.81 -1.82 3.02
C HIS A 87 -6.00 -1.87 3.99
N PHE A 88 -7.17 -2.34 3.53
CA PHE A 88 -8.36 -2.50 4.39
C PHE A 88 -8.74 -3.97 4.61
N CYS A 89 -8.08 -4.92 3.96
CA CYS A 89 -8.33 -6.34 4.21
C CYS A 89 -7.89 -6.73 5.62
N SER A 90 -8.83 -7.29 6.39
CA SER A 90 -8.68 -7.56 7.83
C SER A 90 -7.44 -8.37 8.19
N ARG A 91 -7.12 -9.42 7.42
CA ARG A 91 -5.94 -10.26 7.67
C ARG A 91 -4.61 -9.51 7.53
N LEU A 92 -4.58 -8.46 6.68
CA LEU A 92 -3.38 -7.65 6.45
C LEU A 92 -3.29 -6.47 7.41
N VAL A 93 -4.44 -6.02 7.91
CA VAL A 93 -4.53 -4.96 8.93
C VAL A 93 -4.17 -5.51 10.31
N LEU A 94 -4.68 -6.70 10.67
CA LEU A 94 -4.50 -7.29 12.00
C LEU A 94 -3.35 -8.30 12.10
N GLY A 95 -2.89 -8.85 10.99
CA GLY A 95 -1.90 -9.94 10.98
C GLY A 95 -2.45 -11.32 11.39
N VAL A 96 -3.72 -11.45 11.70
CA VAL A 96 -4.40 -12.69 12.09
C VAL A 96 -5.50 -13.04 11.10
N ASN A 97 -5.76 -14.33 10.93
CA ASN A 97 -6.82 -14.84 10.06
C ASN A 97 -8.12 -15.08 10.88
N GLY A 98 -9.27 -15.04 10.21
CA GLY A 98 -10.57 -15.34 10.81
C GLY A 98 -11.08 -14.26 11.79
N VAL A 99 -10.44 -13.10 11.85
CA VAL A 99 -10.86 -11.95 12.67
C VAL A 99 -11.09 -10.76 11.75
N GLN A 100 -12.28 -10.19 11.82
CA GLN A 100 -12.60 -8.97 11.08
C GLN A 100 -12.02 -7.76 11.81
N ALA A 101 -11.19 -6.97 11.11
CA ALA A 101 -10.73 -5.67 11.55
C ALA A 101 -11.88 -4.66 11.62
N ASP A 102 -11.67 -3.57 12.31
CA ASP A 102 -12.55 -2.39 12.29
C ASP A 102 -11.80 -1.13 11.81
N ILE A 103 -12.51 0.00 11.79
CA ILE A 103 -11.94 1.28 11.34
C ILE A 103 -10.76 1.70 12.20
N ASP A 104 -10.80 1.47 13.51
CA ASP A 104 -9.73 1.86 14.43
C ASP A 104 -8.44 1.07 14.14
N ASP A 105 -8.54 -0.18 13.67
CA ASP A 105 -7.38 -0.97 13.27
C ASP A 105 -6.73 -0.42 11.99
N VAL A 106 -7.55 0.05 11.03
CA VAL A 106 -7.04 0.76 9.83
C VAL A 106 -6.37 2.07 10.24
N VAL A 107 -6.97 2.84 11.14
CA VAL A 107 -6.39 4.09 11.68
C VAL A 107 -5.04 3.83 12.37
N LYS A 108 -4.89 2.71 13.09
CA LYS A 108 -3.59 2.30 13.68
C LYS A 108 -2.52 2.08 12.63
N GLN A 109 -2.86 1.41 11.51
CA GLN A 109 -1.95 1.21 10.38
C GLN A 109 -1.54 2.56 9.75
N ILE A 110 -2.50 3.44 9.49
CA ILE A 110 -2.27 4.79 8.97
C ILE A 110 -1.31 5.56 9.91
N ARG A 111 -1.60 5.56 11.20
CA ARG A 111 -0.78 6.22 12.22
C ARG A 111 0.63 5.66 12.27
N TYR A 112 0.77 4.34 12.19
CA TYR A 112 2.07 3.68 12.22
C TYR A 112 2.94 4.11 11.04
N VAL A 113 2.42 4.03 9.80
CA VAL A 113 3.16 4.41 8.61
C VAL A 113 3.49 5.92 8.62
N ALA A 114 2.55 6.77 9.07
CA ALA A 114 2.79 8.20 9.23
C ALA A 114 3.89 8.51 10.26
N ASN A 115 3.97 7.76 11.35
CA ASN A 115 5.01 7.95 12.37
C ASN A 115 6.42 7.56 11.86
N ILE A 116 6.52 6.60 10.95
CA ILE A 116 7.79 6.12 10.40
C ILE A 116 8.26 7.00 9.22
N GLY A 117 7.37 7.28 8.26
CA GLY A 117 7.69 7.93 6.99
C GLY A 117 7.16 9.37 6.85
N GLY A 118 6.40 9.85 7.82
CA GLY A 118 5.70 11.13 7.70
C GLY A 118 4.36 11.02 6.99
N ILE A 119 3.59 12.11 7.00
CA ILE A 119 2.23 12.13 6.45
C ILE A 119 2.21 12.03 4.92
N ASP A 120 3.25 12.51 4.25
CA ASP A 120 3.30 12.65 2.80
C ASP A 120 3.49 11.29 2.07
N VAL A 121 3.87 10.23 2.81
CA VAL A 121 3.98 8.88 2.24
C VAL A 121 2.66 8.11 2.32
N VAL A 122 1.68 8.55 3.11
CA VAL A 122 0.46 7.80 3.40
C VAL A 122 -0.62 8.05 2.36
N GLY A 123 -1.18 6.98 1.80
CA GLY A 123 -2.36 6.99 0.95
C GLY A 123 -3.37 5.92 1.37
N LEU A 124 -4.47 5.79 0.65
CA LEU A 124 -5.46 4.73 0.82
C LEU A 124 -5.33 3.72 -0.32
N GLY A 125 -5.24 2.45 0.02
CA GLY A 125 -5.13 1.34 -0.91
C GLY A 125 -6.00 0.16 -0.46
N PRO A 126 -7.33 0.32 -0.45
CA PRO A 126 -8.25 -0.65 0.16
C PRO A 126 -8.19 -2.05 -0.43
N ASP A 127 -7.82 -2.17 -1.70
CA ASP A 127 -7.79 -3.42 -2.47
C ASP A 127 -9.14 -4.16 -2.45
N TRP A 128 -10.23 -3.40 -2.62
CA TRP A 128 -11.56 -4.00 -2.68
C TRP A 128 -11.73 -4.85 -3.93
N VAL A 129 -12.18 -6.07 -3.74
CA VAL A 129 -12.62 -6.93 -4.83
C VAL A 129 -14.12 -6.74 -5.00
N LEU A 130 -14.53 -6.17 -6.12
CA LEU A 130 -15.95 -6.02 -6.44
C LEU A 130 -16.58 -7.39 -6.72
N GLY A 131 -17.71 -7.67 -6.04
CA GLY A 131 -18.44 -8.92 -6.22
C GLY A 131 -18.05 -10.02 -5.22
N ASP A 132 -18.23 -11.28 -5.61
CA ASP A 132 -17.86 -12.44 -4.81
C ASP A 132 -16.40 -12.83 -5.10
N PRO A 133 -15.45 -12.60 -4.17
CA PRO A 133 -14.03 -12.93 -4.39
C PRO A 133 -13.85 -14.40 -4.80
N ALA A 134 -14.66 -15.30 -4.27
CA ALA A 134 -14.63 -16.71 -4.60
C ALA A 134 -14.99 -17.00 -6.05
N ARG A 135 -15.94 -16.24 -6.60
CA ARG A 135 -16.41 -16.39 -7.96
C ARG A 135 -15.56 -15.60 -8.95
N ASP A 136 -15.25 -14.34 -8.58
CA ASP A 136 -14.74 -13.33 -9.50
C ASP A 136 -13.21 -13.31 -9.57
N VAL A 137 -12.52 -13.89 -8.58
CA VAL A 137 -11.06 -14.03 -8.56
C VAL A 137 -10.68 -15.53 -8.51
N PRO A 138 -10.56 -16.20 -9.67
CA PRO A 138 -10.43 -17.66 -9.75
C PRO A 138 -9.28 -18.27 -8.94
N TYR A 139 -8.16 -17.56 -8.76
CA TYR A 139 -7.03 -18.08 -7.98
C TYR A 139 -7.34 -18.13 -6.48
N LEU A 140 -8.30 -17.33 -5.99
CA LEU A 140 -8.73 -17.35 -4.59
C LEU A 140 -9.62 -18.55 -4.25
N ARG A 141 -10.14 -19.28 -5.24
CA ARG A 141 -10.99 -20.48 -5.01
C ARG A 141 -10.31 -21.59 -4.23
N ASN A 142 -8.98 -21.62 -4.22
CA ASN A 142 -8.17 -22.61 -3.52
C ASN A 142 -7.51 -22.07 -2.25
N THR A 143 -7.75 -20.81 -1.89
CA THR A 143 -7.32 -20.22 -0.62
C THR A 143 -8.49 -20.27 0.38
N ASN A 144 -8.21 -20.27 1.67
CA ASN A 144 -9.25 -20.16 2.70
C ASN A 144 -9.91 -18.77 2.61
N GLN A 145 -10.95 -18.67 1.79
CA GLN A 145 -11.64 -17.41 1.44
C GLN A 145 -12.39 -16.77 2.61
N GLU A 146 -12.69 -17.57 3.64
CA GLU A 146 -13.28 -17.08 4.89
C GLU A 146 -12.42 -15.99 5.57
N ASP A 147 -11.15 -15.87 5.15
CA ASP A 147 -10.20 -14.88 5.68
C ASP A 147 -10.14 -13.57 4.88
N MET A 148 -10.84 -13.46 3.75
CA MET A 148 -10.88 -12.23 2.94
C MET A 148 -12.09 -11.37 3.31
N THR A 149 -12.00 -10.73 4.44
CA THR A 149 -12.96 -9.71 4.88
C THR A 149 -12.27 -8.36 4.91
N TRP A 150 -13.01 -7.31 4.60
CA TRP A 150 -12.54 -5.94 4.79
C TRP A 150 -12.90 -5.44 6.19
N ALA A 151 -12.21 -4.41 6.64
CA ALA A 151 -12.48 -3.79 7.92
C ALA A 151 -13.95 -3.38 8.00
N LYS A 152 -14.61 -3.72 9.13
CA LYS A 152 -16.02 -3.41 9.38
C LYS A 152 -16.24 -1.90 9.32
N GLY A 153 -17.18 -1.49 8.48
CA GLY A 153 -17.51 -0.10 8.21
C GLY A 153 -16.63 0.52 7.10
N LEU A 154 -15.82 -0.30 6.41
CA LEU A 154 -15.00 0.06 5.25
C LEU A 154 -15.01 -1.08 4.20
N GLU A 155 -16.17 -1.72 4.03
CA GLU A 155 -16.30 -2.89 3.17
C GLU A 155 -16.29 -2.55 1.68
N ASP A 156 -16.68 -1.32 1.32
CA ASP A 156 -16.66 -0.83 -0.06
C ASP A 156 -16.39 0.68 -0.16
N SER A 157 -16.36 1.22 -1.38
CA SER A 157 -16.02 2.62 -1.63
C SER A 157 -17.03 3.62 -1.06
N SER A 158 -18.29 3.23 -0.85
CA SER A 158 -19.30 4.11 -0.25
C SER A 158 -19.08 4.33 1.26
N ASP A 159 -18.28 3.46 1.88
CA ASP A 159 -17.95 3.51 3.29
C ASP A 159 -16.76 4.43 3.61
N LEU A 160 -16.01 4.89 2.61
CA LEU A 160 -14.84 5.76 2.81
C LEU A 160 -15.13 6.98 3.74
N PRO A 161 -16.29 7.63 3.69
CA PRO A 161 -16.59 8.73 4.59
C PRO A 161 -16.54 8.36 6.08
N ASN A 162 -16.74 7.08 6.42
CA ASN A 162 -16.70 6.59 7.79
C ASN A 162 -15.29 6.69 8.42
N LEU A 163 -14.25 6.88 7.61
CA LEU A 163 -12.86 6.96 8.06
C LEU A 163 -12.49 8.35 8.62
N TRP A 164 -13.20 9.42 8.21
CA TRP A 164 -12.75 10.79 8.49
C TRP A 164 -12.84 11.15 9.97
N ASP A 165 -13.97 10.87 10.63
CA ASP A 165 -14.15 11.16 12.05
C ASP A 165 -13.19 10.35 12.94
N PRO A 166 -12.96 9.04 12.73
CA PRO A 166 -11.92 8.28 13.43
C PRO A 166 -10.50 8.86 13.24
N LEU A 167 -10.14 9.32 12.05
CA LEU A 167 -8.86 9.99 11.83
C LEU A 167 -8.75 11.31 12.60
N LEU A 168 -9.79 12.14 12.61
CA LEU A 168 -9.85 13.35 13.45
C LEU A 168 -9.73 12.99 14.94
N GLY A 169 -10.47 11.98 15.40
CA GLY A 169 -10.40 11.46 16.77
C GLY A 169 -9.03 10.93 17.17
N ALA A 170 -8.30 10.37 16.20
CA ALA A 170 -6.91 9.94 16.36
C ALA A 170 -5.90 11.12 16.35
N GLY A 171 -6.36 12.38 16.13
CA GLY A 171 -5.55 13.59 16.21
C GLY A 171 -4.88 13.98 14.88
N PHE A 172 -5.31 13.43 13.74
CA PHE A 172 -4.91 13.96 12.44
C PHE A 172 -5.64 15.29 12.17
N THR A 173 -4.95 16.25 11.63
CA THR A 173 -5.53 17.52 11.18
C THR A 173 -6.33 17.33 9.89
N ALA A 174 -7.25 18.24 9.57
CA ALA A 174 -7.99 18.20 8.31
C ALA A 174 -7.06 18.19 7.07
N LEU A 175 -5.95 18.93 7.13
CA LEU A 175 -4.96 18.94 6.05
C LEU A 175 -4.24 17.58 5.88
N GLU A 176 -3.92 16.91 6.97
CA GLU A 176 -3.34 15.56 6.92
C GLU A 176 -4.33 14.55 6.37
N ILE A 177 -5.61 14.65 6.74
CA ILE A 177 -6.68 13.80 6.20
C ILE A 177 -6.86 14.05 4.70
N GLU A 178 -6.83 15.29 4.22
CA GLU A 178 -6.85 15.62 2.80
C GLU A 178 -5.68 14.96 2.04
N LYS A 179 -4.47 14.99 2.61
CA LYS A 179 -3.30 14.32 2.04
C LYS A 179 -3.52 12.80 1.95
N ILE A 180 -3.95 12.16 3.05
CA ILE A 180 -4.25 10.72 3.13
C ILE A 180 -5.34 10.33 2.13
N ALA A 181 -6.43 11.10 2.06
CA ALA A 181 -7.62 10.79 1.26
C ALA A 181 -7.36 10.77 -0.25
N GLY A 182 -6.30 11.43 -0.71
CA GLY A 182 -5.95 11.44 -2.13
C GLY A 182 -4.88 12.47 -2.52
N GLY A 183 -4.62 13.47 -1.68
CA GLY A 183 -3.66 14.53 -1.98
C GLY A 183 -2.26 13.99 -2.31
N ASN A 184 -1.78 13.01 -1.53
CA ASN A 184 -0.48 12.37 -1.76
C ASN A 184 -0.47 11.56 -3.06
N MET A 185 -1.55 10.84 -3.38
CA MET A 185 -1.67 10.09 -4.62
C MET A 185 -1.71 11.02 -5.83
N LEU A 186 -2.45 12.12 -5.74
CA LEU A 186 -2.50 13.14 -6.81
C LEU A 186 -1.14 13.82 -7.01
N ARG A 187 -0.39 14.07 -5.94
CA ARG A 187 0.99 14.56 -6.02
C ARG A 187 1.86 13.59 -6.81
N LEU A 188 1.86 12.31 -6.45
CA LEU A 188 2.63 11.28 -7.14
C LEU A 188 2.25 11.21 -8.63
N PHE A 189 0.97 11.23 -8.95
CA PHE A 189 0.50 11.22 -10.35
C PHE A 189 1.00 12.42 -11.14
N LYS A 190 0.96 13.63 -10.56
CA LYS A 190 1.46 14.85 -11.19
C LYS A 190 2.97 14.80 -11.44
N GLU A 191 3.75 14.19 -10.54
CA GLU A 191 5.20 14.11 -10.67
C GLU A 191 5.67 13.06 -11.68
N VAL A 192 4.88 12.00 -11.89
CA VAL A 192 5.29 10.84 -12.70
C VAL A 192 4.64 10.83 -14.09
N LEU A 193 3.32 11.08 -14.17
CA LEU A 193 2.57 10.94 -15.41
C LEU A 193 2.85 12.08 -16.40
N PRO A 194 2.86 11.81 -17.73
CA PRO A 194 3.00 12.85 -18.74
C PRO A 194 1.89 13.89 -18.64
N GLY A 195 2.23 15.17 -18.70
CA GLY A 195 1.25 16.28 -18.62
C GLY A 195 0.77 16.61 -17.21
N GLY A 196 1.33 15.98 -16.18
CA GLY A 196 0.92 16.21 -14.80
C GLY A 196 1.26 17.61 -14.24
N ASN A 197 2.09 18.38 -14.93
CA ASN A 197 2.53 19.73 -14.54
C ASN A 197 1.95 20.85 -15.40
N ASP A 198 0.95 20.55 -16.26
CA ASP A 198 0.25 21.53 -17.11
C ASP A 198 -0.96 22.14 -16.41
#